data_30d17f6ddfd9e3b86141c1b2eee4c6ee
#
_entry.id   30d17f6ddfd9e3b86141c1b2eee4c6ee
#
_cell.length_a   1.000
_cell.length_b   1.000
_cell.length_c   1.000
_cell.angle_alpha   90.00
_cell.angle_beta   90.00
_cell.angle_gamma   90.00
#
_symmetry.space_group_name_H-M   'P 1'
#
loop_
_entity.id
_entity.type
_entity.pdbx_description
1 polymer ?
#
loop_
_entity_poly.entity_id
_entity_poly.type
_entity_poly.pdbx_seq_one_letter_code
_entity_poly.pdbx_strand_id
1 'polypeptide(L)'
;MDTYLVRSAWSGKVLDVPGGSLDNGALVQQFQYNGGTNQHWEFTPVSMGFYKIESESSQKVLDVPGGSLDNGVQIQQFMDNGGTNQHWQLLSAGNGSFYIASESSQKVLDVPGFATGDGVIIQQFQFNGGRNQQWQLIHVADDAQTYKVISVSSGKVLDVPAGQLGDGVQIQQFTDNGGTNQKWEFIPVGNGFYKIASEASEKVLDVPGGSLDNGVQIQQFTDNGGTNQHWQLLPAGNGAFYIMSEASQKVLDVPGFAAGDGVIIQQFQFNGGPNQQWRLVPVG
;
A
#
# COMPACT_ATOMS: atom_id res chain seq x y z
N MET A 1 1.85 1.76 14.37
CA MET A 1 1.78 2.68 13.21
C MET A 1 1.99 1.83 11.98
N ASP A 2 1.28 2.13 10.90
CA ASP A 2 1.38 1.34 9.67
C ASP A 2 2.54 1.86 8.84
N THR A 3 3.67 1.19 8.94
CA THR A 3 4.91 1.58 8.26
C THR A 3 5.20 0.68 7.06
N TYR A 4 5.96 1.22 6.12
CA TYR A 4 6.32 0.58 4.87
C TYR A 4 7.82 0.65 4.62
N LEU A 5 8.35 -0.40 4.01
CA LEU A 5 9.59 -0.30 3.27
C LEU A 5 9.28 0.29 1.89
N VAL A 6 10.01 1.30 1.49
CA VAL A 6 9.96 1.86 0.14
C VAL A 6 11.12 1.28 -0.64
N ARG A 7 10.89 0.19 -1.38
CA ARG A 7 11.93 -0.61 -2.04
C ARG A 7 12.05 -0.25 -3.51
N SER A 8 13.25 0.04 -3.96
CA SER A 8 13.56 0.24 -5.39
C SER A 8 13.29 -1.05 -6.19
N ALA A 9 12.44 -0.95 -7.22
CA ALA A 9 12.17 -2.06 -8.15
C ALA A 9 13.39 -2.38 -9.03
N TRP A 10 14.40 -1.49 -9.07
CA TRP A 10 15.63 -1.68 -9.79
C TRP A 10 16.71 -2.39 -8.97
N SER A 11 17.09 -1.81 -7.83
CA SER A 11 18.21 -2.29 -7.02
C SER A 11 17.80 -3.30 -5.93
N GLY A 12 16.51 -3.38 -5.60
CA GLY A 12 16.00 -4.16 -4.48
C GLY A 12 16.29 -3.56 -3.09
N LYS A 13 16.98 -2.40 -3.05
CA LYS A 13 17.31 -1.70 -1.80
C LYS A 13 16.16 -0.80 -1.36
N VAL A 14 16.17 -0.41 -0.09
CA VAL A 14 15.10 0.40 0.50
C VAL A 14 15.55 1.84 0.77
N LEU A 15 14.61 2.77 0.82
CA LEU A 15 14.87 4.14 1.29
C LEU A 15 15.36 4.08 2.74
N ASP A 16 16.42 4.82 3.03
CA ASP A 16 17.15 4.77 4.28
C ASP A 16 17.62 6.16 4.68
N VAL A 17 17.47 6.49 5.97
CA VAL A 17 18.12 7.66 6.56
C VAL A 17 19.47 7.23 7.11
N PRO A 18 20.61 7.67 6.54
CA PRO A 18 21.94 7.21 6.92
C PRO A 18 22.20 7.30 8.43
N GLY A 19 22.64 6.17 9.02
CA GLY A 19 22.98 6.10 10.43
C GLY A 19 21.82 6.40 11.39
N GLY A 20 20.59 6.40 10.92
CA GLY A 20 19.43 6.79 11.73
C GLY A 20 19.48 8.26 12.20
N SER A 21 20.05 9.15 11.41
CA SER A 21 20.15 10.57 11.75
C SER A 21 18.78 11.16 12.11
N LEU A 22 18.75 11.99 13.14
CA LEU A 22 17.56 12.74 13.56
C LEU A 22 17.62 14.22 13.08
N ASP A 23 18.61 14.59 12.29
CA ASP A 23 18.83 15.98 11.88
C ASP A 23 17.96 16.37 10.67
N ASN A 24 17.55 17.64 10.64
CA ASN A 24 17.03 18.26 9.43
C ASN A 24 18.13 18.35 8.36
N GLY A 25 17.77 18.06 7.13
CA GLY A 25 18.72 18.11 6.02
C GLY A 25 19.55 16.82 5.84
N ALA A 26 19.33 15.78 6.67
CA ALA A 26 19.97 14.50 6.42
C ALA A 26 19.48 13.94 5.07
N LEU A 27 20.43 13.64 4.18
CA LEU A 27 20.11 13.12 2.84
C LEU A 27 19.60 11.70 2.94
N VAL A 28 18.60 11.38 2.12
CA VAL A 28 18.04 10.03 2.04
C VAL A 28 18.76 9.23 0.95
N GLN A 29 19.11 8.00 1.27
CA GLN A 29 19.83 7.08 0.39
C GLN A 29 19.02 5.81 0.12
N GLN A 30 19.50 4.98 -0.80
CA GLN A 30 19.13 3.56 -0.82
C GLN A 30 20.15 2.75 -0.03
N PHE A 31 19.68 1.77 0.71
CA PHE A 31 20.54 0.84 1.48
C PHE A 31 19.91 -0.55 1.55
N GLN A 32 20.74 -1.58 1.78
CA GLN A 32 20.21 -2.92 2.04
C GLN A 32 19.33 -2.89 3.30
N TYR A 33 18.19 -3.57 3.25
CA TYR A 33 17.30 -3.67 4.42
C TYR A 33 18.00 -4.40 5.56
N ASN A 34 18.00 -3.78 6.73
CA ASN A 34 18.68 -4.29 7.94
C ASN A 34 17.77 -4.34 9.18
N GLY A 35 16.46 -4.07 9.01
CA GLY A 35 15.49 -4.08 10.10
C GLY A 35 15.43 -2.79 10.94
N GLY A 36 16.19 -1.76 10.58
CA GLY A 36 16.20 -0.50 11.31
C GLY A 36 14.98 0.37 11.02
N THR A 37 14.46 1.07 12.05
CA THR A 37 13.32 1.99 11.91
C THR A 37 13.61 3.22 11.04
N ASN A 38 14.89 3.51 10.78
CA ASN A 38 15.32 4.52 9.80
C ASN A 38 15.09 4.11 8.34
N GLN A 39 14.59 2.90 8.12
CA GLN A 39 14.17 2.35 6.82
C GLN A 39 12.66 2.16 6.73
N HIS A 40 11.93 2.52 7.78
CA HIS A 40 10.47 2.42 7.87
C HIS A 40 9.84 3.80 7.66
N TRP A 41 8.80 3.83 6.83
CA TRP A 41 8.16 5.06 6.40
C TRP A 41 6.65 5.00 6.57
N GLU A 42 6.07 6.00 7.22
CA GLU A 42 4.63 6.16 7.35
C GLU A 42 4.10 7.07 6.24
N PHE A 43 2.95 6.69 5.67
CA PHE A 43 2.28 7.46 4.62
C PHE A 43 1.02 8.11 5.20
N THR A 44 1.05 9.42 5.41
CA THR A 44 -0.09 10.18 5.92
C THR A 44 -0.72 11.01 4.80
N PRO A 45 -1.98 10.75 4.41
CA PRO A 45 -2.68 11.58 3.42
C PRO A 45 -2.79 13.04 3.88
N VAL A 46 -2.54 13.99 2.97
CA VAL A 46 -2.65 15.44 3.21
C VAL A 46 -3.72 16.12 2.37
N SER A 47 -3.94 15.64 1.15
CA SER A 47 -4.96 16.11 0.23
C SER A 47 -5.27 15.01 -0.79
N MET A 48 -6.22 15.22 -1.72
CA MET A 48 -6.61 14.20 -2.68
C MET A 48 -5.42 13.61 -3.45
N GLY A 49 -5.03 12.38 -3.09
CA GLY A 49 -3.96 11.61 -3.75
C GLY A 49 -2.53 11.98 -3.36
N PHE A 50 -2.32 12.89 -2.40
CA PHE A 50 -0.99 13.24 -1.90
C PHE A 50 -0.78 12.76 -0.47
N TYR A 51 0.47 12.45 -0.14
CA TYR A 51 0.92 11.93 1.15
C TYR A 51 2.12 12.70 1.66
N LYS A 52 2.22 12.86 2.98
CA LYS A 52 3.51 13.00 3.65
C LYS A 52 4.10 11.61 3.82
N ILE A 53 5.40 11.47 3.59
CA ILE A 53 6.15 10.23 3.79
C ILE A 53 7.13 10.48 4.91
N GLU A 54 6.82 9.96 6.12
CA GLU A 54 7.51 10.27 7.36
C GLU A 54 8.36 9.09 7.83
N SER A 55 9.61 9.36 8.23
CA SER A 55 10.47 8.33 8.81
C SER A 55 10.02 7.97 10.23
N GLU A 56 9.83 6.67 10.50
CA GLU A 56 9.47 6.17 11.83
C GLU A 56 10.49 6.57 12.91
N SER A 57 11.79 6.58 12.57
CA SER A 57 12.84 6.87 13.54
C SER A 57 12.97 8.36 13.89
N SER A 58 12.84 9.25 12.92
CA SER A 58 13.12 10.68 13.09
C SER A 58 11.90 11.57 13.19
N GLN A 59 10.71 11.05 12.82
CA GLN A 59 9.45 11.81 12.72
C GLN A 59 9.59 13.01 11.75
N LYS A 60 10.47 12.87 10.74
CA LYS A 60 10.68 13.86 9.68
C LYS A 60 10.19 13.32 8.35
N VAL A 61 9.78 14.23 7.48
CA VAL A 61 9.20 13.88 6.18
C VAL A 61 10.22 13.96 5.06
N LEU A 62 10.00 13.19 3.99
CA LEU A 62 10.73 13.33 2.73
C LEU A 62 10.51 14.73 2.16
N ASP A 63 11.61 15.40 1.81
CA ASP A 63 11.61 16.81 1.47
C ASP A 63 12.50 17.07 0.24
N VAL A 64 11.98 17.88 -0.67
CA VAL A 64 12.80 18.49 -1.76
C VAL A 64 13.38 19.79 -1.23
N PRO A 65 14.71 19.87 -0.99
CA PRO A 65 15.34 21.06 -0.41
C PRO A 65 14.96 22.36 -1.12
N GLY A 66 14.50 23.33 -0.32
CA GLY A 66 14.11 24.64 -0.83
C GLY A 66 12.98 24.67 -1.85
N GLY A 67 12.24 23.57 -2.02
CA GLY A 67 11.20 23.45 -3.03
C GLY A 67 11.74 23.55 -4.46
N SER A 68 13.00 23.14 -4.69
CA SER A 68 13.64 23.23 -6.01
C SER A 68 12.85 22.47 -7.08
N LEU A 69 12.82 23.03 -8.28
CA LEU A 69 12.20 22.41 -9.46
C LEU A 69 13.22 21.74 -10.38
N ASP A 70 14.51 21.70 -10.02
CA ASP A 70 15.58 21.19 -10.88
C ASP A 70 15.68 19.65 -10.84
N ASN A 71 16.21 19.07 -11.91
CA ASN A 71 16.61 17.67 -11.95
C ASN A 71 17.88 17.46 -11.12
N GLY A 72 17.99 16.27 -10.50
CA GLY A 72 19.19 15.88 -9.76
C GLY A 72 19.27 16.46 -8.36
N VAL A 73 18.22 17.11 -7.87
CA VAL A 73 18.18 17.60 -6.49
C VAL A 73 18.08 16.42 -5.55
N GLN A 74 19.02 16.32 -4.64
CA GLN A 74 19.08 15.25 -3.64
C GLN A 74 17.95 15.39 -2.62
N ILE A 75 17.29 14.30 -2.31
CA ILE A 75 16.20 14.26 -1.34
C ILE A 75 16.77 14.20 0.07
N GLN A 76 16.17 14.95 0.96
CA GLN A 76 16.48 14.97 2.39
C GLN A 76 15.27 14.59 3.24
N GLN A 77 15.50 14.36 4.52
CA GLN A 77 14.45 14.46 5.52
C GLN A 77 14.44 15.85 6.13
N PHE A 78 13.26 16.37 6.45
CA PHE A 78 13.12 17.68 7.11
C PHE A 78 11.87 17.69 8.00
N MET A 79 11.84 18.59 9.00
CA MET A 79 10.61 18.77 9.81
C MET A 79 9.43 19.11 8.89
N ASP A 80 8.27 18.55 9.21
CA ASP A 80 7.03 18.88 8.48
C ASP A 80 6.71 20.38 8.64
N ASN A 81 6.60 21.06 7.52
CA ASN A 81 6.24 22.50 7.46
C ASN A 81 4.98 22.73 6.60
N GLY A 82 4.32 21.69 6.14
CA GLY A 82 3.13 21.75 5.30
C GLY A 82 3.37 22.21 3.86
N GLY A 83 4.63 22.31 3.43
CA GLY A 83 4.98 22.73 2.06
C GLY A 83 4.72 21.63 1.04
N THR A 84 4.31 22.02 -0.18
CA THR A 84 4.07 21.08 -1.29
C THR A 84 5.33 20.32 -1.75
N ASN A 85 6.52 20.79 -1.38
CA ASN A 85 7.80 20.09 -1.58
C ASN A 85 8.00 18.90 -0.63
N GLN A 86 7.08 18.70 0.32
CA GLN A 86 7.01 17.57 1.26
C GLN A 86 5.81 16.66 0.98
N HIS A 87 5.05 16.96 -0.07
CA HIS A 87 3.89 16.17 -0.47
C HIS A 87 4.20 15.34 -1.72
N TRP A 88 3.78 14.07 -1.68
CA TRP A 88 4.13 13.08 -2.67
C TRP A 88 2.91 12.31 -3.15
N GLN A 89 2.82 12.08 -4.45
CA GLN A 89 1.75 11.29 -5.07
C GLN A 89 2.27 9.91 -5.48
N LEU A 90 1.46 8.88 -5.27
CA LEU A 90 1.73 7.52 -5.74
C LEU A 90 1.05 7.32 -7.10
N LEU A 91 1.84 7.22 -8.16
CA LEU A 91 1.36 6.95 -9.52
C LEU A 91 1.69 5.51 -9.88
N SER A 92 0.69 4.70 -10.21
CA SER A 92 0.91 3.29 -10.55
C SER A 92 1.88 3.12 -11.72
N ALA A 93 2.90 2.29 -11.53
CA ALA A 93 3.84 1.87 -12.57
C ALA A 93 3.53 0.47 -13.10
N GLY A 94 2.47 -0.18 -12.58
CA GLY A 94 2.15 -1.59 -12.81
C GLY A 94 2.98 -2.53 -11.91
N ASN A 95 2.57 -3.80 -11.87
CA ASN A 95 3.25 -4.86 -11.10
C ASN A 95 3.52 -4.49 -9.63
N GLY A 96 2.58 -3.77 -8.98
CA GLY A 96 2.71 -3.35 -7.58
C GLY A 96 3.78 -2.30 -7.32
N SER A 97 4.29 -1.67 -8.35
CA SER A 97 5.25 -0.58 -8.24
C SER A 97 4.60 0.79 -8.50
N PHE A 98 5.22 1.84 -7.94
CA PHE A 98 4.76 3.22 -8.04
C PHE A 98 5.90 4.14 -8.46
N TYR A 99 5.57 5.20 -9.19
CA TYR A 99 6.37 6.41 -9.24
C TYR A 99 5.92 7.29 -8.08
N ILE A 100 6.86 7.78 -7.29
CA ILE A 100 6.59 8.68 -6.15
C ILE A 100 6.91 10.09 -6.60
N ALA A 101 5.87 10.86 -6.94
CA ALA A 101 5.97 12.17 -7.57
C ALA A 101 5.78 13.32 -6.56
N SER A 102 6.68 14.31 -6.59
CA SER A 102 6.54 15.52 -5.77
C SER A 102 5.39 16.40 -6.26
N GLU A 103 4.55 16.90 -5.33
CA GLU A 103 3.47 17.84 -5.64
C GLU A 103 4.02 19.14 -6.27
N SER A 104 5.12 19.65 -5.73
CA SER A 104 5.67 20.95 -6.16
C SER A 104 6.37 20.89 -7.51
N SER A 105 7.22 19.87 -7.74
CA SER A 105 8.07 19.81 -8.92
C SER A 105 7.54 18.91 -10.03
N GLN A 106 6.55 18.05 -9.73
CA GLN A 106 6.05 17.00 -10.62
C GLN A 106 7.15 16.02 -11.08
N LYS A 107 8.29 16.02 -10.40
CA LYS A 107 9.39 15.05 -10.60
C LYS A 107 9.22 13.87 -9.68
N VAL A 108 9.87 12.77 -10.02
CA VAL A 108 9.76 11.51 -9.28
C VAL A 108 11.03 11.18 -8.52
N LEU A 109 10.91 10.40 -7.44
CA LEU A 109 12.07 9.83 -6.77
C LEU A 109 12.84 8.93 -7.73
N ASP A 110 14.17 9.11 -7.77
CA ASP A 110 15.04 8.50 -8.75
C ASP A 110 16.33 7.99 -8.11
N VAL A 111 16.72 6.76 -8.45
CA VAL A 111 18.06 6.24 -8.16
C VAL A 111 19.00 6.69 -9.26
N PRO A 112 19.96 7.61 -9.00
CA PRO A 112 20.81 8.18 -10.03
C PRO A 112 21.57 7.12 -10.81
N GLY A 113 21.57 7.26 -12.15
CA GLY A 113 22.42 6.45 -13.03
C GLY A 113 22.20 4.94 -12.94
N PHE A 114 21.03 4.50 -12.51
CA PHE A 114 20.74 3.07 -12.28
C PHE A 114 21.74 2.40 -11.32
N ALA A 115 22.24 3.14 -10.33
CA ALA A 115 23.18 2.60 -9.36
C ALA A 115 22.53 1.52 -8.49
N THR A 116 23.33 0.50 -8.10
CA THR A 116 22.84 -0.62 -7.27
C THR A 116 23.56 -0.72 -5.93
N GLY A 117 24.51 0.16 -5.65
CA GLY A 117 25.28 0.20 -4.41
C GLY A 117 24.48 0.67 -3.20
N ASP A 118 24.97 0.34 -1.99
CA ASP A 118 24.55 0.98 -0.75
C ASP A 118 25.08 2.41 -0.67
N GLY A 119 24.34 3.29 0.00
CA GLY A 119 24.76 4.68 0.22
C GLY A 119 24.52 5.60 -0.98
N VAL A 120 23.84 5.16 -2.02
CA VAL A 120 23.49 6.02 -3.16
C VAL A 120 22.37 6.97 -2.74
N ILE A 121 22.65 8.26 -2.79
CA ILE A 121 21.68 9.30 -2.43
C ILE A 121 20.59 9.37 -3.48
N ILE A 122 19.34 9.40 -3.02
CA ILE A 122 18.15 9.52 -3.87
C ILE A 122 17.98 10.97 -4.30
N GLN A 123 17.53 11.15 -5.52
CA GLN A 123 17.28 12.47 -6.11
C GLN A 123 15.84 12.56 -6.63
N GLN A 124 15.37 13.77 -6.90
CA GLN A 124 14.25 13.95 -7.81
C GLN A 124 14.74 14.07 -9.25
N PHE A 125 14.03 13.50 -10.19
CA PHE A 125 14.33 13.62 -11.61
C PHE A 125 13.05 13.63 -12.44
N GLN A 126 13.10 14.23 -13.63
CA GLN A 126 11.96 14.19 -14.55
C GLN A 126 11.54 12.73 -14.81
N PHE A 127 10.25 12.50 -14.89
CA PHE A 127 9.70 11.19 -15.21
C PHE A 127 10.20 10.72 -16.59
N ASN A 128 10.74 9.50 -16.64
CA ASN A 128 11.22 8.87 -17.87
C ASN A 128 10.77 7.40 -18.03
N GLY A 129 9.99 6.89 -17.06
CA GLY A 129 9.49 5.52 -17.05
C GLY A 129 10.54 4.45 -16.68
N GLY A 130 11.76 4.84 -16.30
CA GLY A 130 12.85 3.94 -15.94
C GLY A 130 12.53 3.13 -14.65
N ARG A 131 13.06 1.89 -14.57
CA ARG A 131 12.90 1.06 -13.36
C ARG A 131 13.58 1.66 -12.13
N ASN A 132 14.57 2.51 -12.30
CA ASN A 132 15.25 3.25 -11.24
C ASN A 132 14.38 4.36 -10.62
N GLN A 133 13.20 4.62 -11.20
CA GLN A 133 12.17 5.52 -10.69
C GLN A 133 10.97 4.78 -10.11
N GLN A 134 10.99 3.44 -10.12
CA GLN A 134 9.88 2.60 -9.65
C GLN A 134 10.16 2.08 -8.25
N TRP A 135 9.15 2.18 -7.39
CA TRP A 135 9.24 1.84 -5.98
C TRP A 135 8.10 0.92 -5.57
N GLN A 136 8.40 -0.08 -4.76
CA GLN A 136 7.43 -0.98 -4.16
C GLN A 136 7.19 -0.58 -2.71
N LEU A 137 5.93 -0.54 -2.30
CA LEU A 137 5.55 -0.35 -0.91
C LEU A 137 5.32 -1.72 -0.28
N ILE A 138 6.15 -2.09 0.69
CA ILE A 138 6.05 -3.34 1.42
C ILE A 138 5.66 -2.98 2.84
N HIS A 139 4.43 -3.31 3.22
CA HIS A 139 3.96 -3.08 4.58
C HIS A 139 4.85 -3.84 5.57
N VAL A 140 5.34 -3.15 6.59
CA VAL A 140 6.10 -3.76 7.66
C VAL A 140 5.10 -4.37 8.64
N ALA A 141 4.58 -5.53 8.28
CA ALA A 141 3.78 -6.35 9.20
C ALA A 141 4.68 -7.42 9.76
N ASP A 142 4.49 -7.73 11.02
CA ASP A 142 4.96 -9.00 11.58
C ASP A 142 4.32 -10.15 10.81
N ASP A 143 4.83 -11.37 10.98
CA ASP A 143 4.43 -12.63 10.32
C ASP A 143 2.90 -12.75 10.05
N ALA A 144 2.52 -13.72 9.22
CA ALA A 144 1.14 -13.99 8.86
C ALA A 144 0.16 -13.80 10.05
N GLN A 145 -0.68 -12.77 9.98
CA GLN A 145 -1.61 -12.40 11.05
C GLN A 145 -3.05 -12.50 10.57
N THR A 146 -3.91 -12.86 11.49
CA THR A 146 -5.36 -12.92 11.25
C THR A 146 -6.04 -11.61 11.67
N TYR A 147 -6.87 -11.08 10.79
CA TYR A 147 -7.57 -9.82 11.00
C TYR A 147 -9.07 -9.93 10.73
N LYS A 148 -9.84 -9.08 11.38
CA LYS A 148 -11.12 -8.61 10.84
C LYS A 148 -10.85 -7.47 9.88
N VAL A 149 -11.44 -7.52 8.69
CA VAL A 149 -11.34 -6.49 7.65
C VAL A 149 -12.62 -5.68 7.68
N ILE A 150 -12.56 -4.46 8.21
CA ILE A 150 -13.72 -3.62 8.52
C ILE A 150 -13.85 -2.48 7.53
N SER A 151 -14.99 -2.36 6.84
CA SER A 151 -15.29 -1.23 5.96
C SER A 151 -15.36 0.08 6.76
N VAL A 152 -14.61 1.10 6.34
CA VAL A 152 -14.66 2.44 6.95
C VAL A 152 -16.02 3.10 6.76
N SER A 153 -16.68 2.87 5.62
CA SER A 153 -17.96 3.50 5.30
C SER A 153 -19.15 2.92 6.06
N SER A 154 -19.17 1.58 6.27
CA SER A 154 -20.34 0.90 6.86
C SER A 154 -20.10 0.40 8.28
N GLY A 155 -18.82 0.26 8.70
CA GLY A 155 -18.46 -0.38 9.96
C GLY A 155 -18.67 -1.90 9.98
N LYS A 156 -19.05 -2.51 8.85
CA LYS A 156 -19.26 -3.96 8.72
C LYS A 156 -17.97 -4.66 8.32
N VAL A 157 -17.91 -5.97 8.61
CA VAL A 157 -16.76 -6.81 8.33
C VAL A 157 -16.90 -7.55 7.00
N LEU A 158 -15.78 -7.86 6.39
CA LEU A 158 -15.68 -8.76 5.24
C LEU A 158 -16.08 -10.17 5.67
N ASP A 159 -16.99 -10.82 4.93
CA ASP A 159 -17.70 -12.01 5.41
C ASP A 159 -17.90 -13.03 4.26
N VAL A 160 -17.64 -14.29 4.58
CA VAL A 160 -18.08 -15.41 3.73
C VAL A 160 -19.50 -15.78 4.13
N PRO A 161 -20.52 -15.61 3.27
CA PRO A 161 -21.92 -15.85 3.60
C PRO A 161 -22.15 -17.22 4.24
N ALA A 162 -22.76 -17.22 5.45
CA ALA A 162 -23.09 -18.42 6.20
C ALA A 162 -21.92 -19.41 6.42
N GLY A 163 -20.68 -18.96 6.32
CA GLY A 163 -19.49 -19.80 6.45
C GLY A 163 -19.37 -20.88 5.37
N GLN A 164 -19.86 -20.63 4.17
CA GLN A 164 -19.78 -21.57 3.04
C GLN A 164 -18.33 -21.87 2.69
N LEU A 165 -18.04 -23.15 2.35
CA LEU A 165 -16.68 -23.64 2.09
C LEU A 165 -16.36 -23.81 0.59
N GLY A 166 -17.32 -23.58 -0.30
CA GLY A 166 -17.19 -23.82 -1.74
C GLY A 166 -16.35 -22.76 -2.46
N ASP A 167 -15.82 -23.12 -3.63
CA ASP A 167 -15.29 -22.18 -4.59
C ASP A 167 -16.41 -21.35 -5.22
N GLY A 168 -16.09 -20.10 -5.58
CA GLY A 168 -17.05 -19.20 -6.23
C GLY A 168 -18.06 -18.55 -5.30
N VAL A 169 -17.97 -18.76 -3.98
CA VAL A 169 -18.82 -18.06 -3.02
C VAL A 169 -18.45 -16.59 -3.00
N GLN A 170 -19.43 -15.73 -3.30
CA GLN A 170 -19.25 -14.28 -3.32
C GLN A 170 -19.06 -13.74 -1.90
N ILE A 171 -18.10 -12.83 -1.76
CA ILE A 171 -17.78 -12.18 -0.49
C ILE A 171 -18.73 -11.00 -0.28
N GLN A 172 -19.23 -10.86 0.93
CA GLN A 172 -20.14 -9.79 1.34
C GLN A 172 -19.56 -8.96 2.49
N GLN A 173 -20.18 -7.83 2.79
CA GLN A 173 -20.06 -7.23 4.10
C GLN A 173 -21.20 -7.70 5.00
N PHE A 174 -20.93 -7.90 6.27
CA PHE A 174 -21.93 -8.31 7.27
C PHE A 174 -21.63 -7.72 8.65
N THR A 175 -22.64 -7.65 9.50
CA THR A 175 -22.45 -7.30 10.91
C THR A 175 -21.48 -8.28 11.57
N ASP A 176 -20.50 -7.77 12.33
CA ASP A 176 -19.53 -8.60 13.07
C ASP A 176 -20.25 -9.50 14.08
N ASN A 177 -20.10 -10.80 13.92
CA ASN A 177 -20.65 -11.82 14.80
C ASN A 177 -19.56 -12.69 15.45
N GLY A 178 -18.28 -12.39 15.20
CA GLY A 178 -17.12 -13.10 15.74
C GLY A 178 -16.82 -14.45 15.09
N GLY A 179 -17.54 -14.83 14.03
CA GLY A 179 -17.35 -16.11 13.32
C GLY A 179 -16.00 -16.18 12.60
N THR A 180 -15.50 -17.42 12.40
CA THR A 180 -14.26 -17.66 11.63
C THR A 180 -14.40 -17.26 10.16
N ASN A 181 -15.63 -17.23 9.63
CA ASN A 181 -15.94 -16.75 8.27
C ASN A 181 -15.81 -15.23 8.10
N GLN A 182 -15.49 -14.51 9.17
CA GLN A 182 -15.23 -13.05 9.20
C GLN A 182 -13.79 -12.74 9.59
N LYS A 183 -12.94 -13.78 9.66
CA LYS A 183 -11.53 -13.64 9.99
C LYS A 183 -10.68 -14.03 8.80
N TRP A 184 -9.65 -13.23 8.54
CA TRP A 184 -8.84 -13.31 7.34
C TRP A 184 -7.36 -13.30 7.67
N GLU A 185 -6.64 -14.32 7.22
CA GLU A 185 -5.20 -14.42 7.34
C GLU A 185 -4.52 -13.73 6.16
N PHE A 186 -3.59 -12.83 6.44
CA PHE A 186 -2.78 -12.15 5.42
C PHE A 186 -1.45 -12.87 5.28
N ILE A 187 -1.27 -13.61 4.20
CA ILE A 187 -0.11 -14.46 3.92
C ILE A 187 0.77 -13.77 2.89
N PRO A 188 2.00 -13.34 3.24
CA PRO A 188 2.90 -12.67 2.30
C PRO A 188 3.27 -13.58 1.11
N VAL A 189 3.22 -13.04 -0.12
CA VAL A 189 3.67 -13.72 -1.33
C VAL A 189 4.86 -13.03 -2.02
N GLY A 190 5.41 -12.02 -1.35
CA GLY A 190 6.53 -11.22 -1.83
C GLY A 190 6.11 -9.94 -2.54
N ASN A 191 7.08 -9.04 -2.72
CA ASN A 191 6.90 -7.75 -3.41
C ASN A 191 5.79 -6.83 -2.83
N GLY A 192 5.44 -7.00 -1.53
CA GLY A 192 4.37 -6.24 -0.88
C GLY A 192 2.96 -6.76 -1.16
N PHE A 193 2.84 -7.96 -1.76
CA PHE A 193 1.55 -8.60 -1.97
C PHE A 193 1.26 -9.68 -0.93
N TYR A 194 -0.03 -9.91 -0.72
CA TYR A 194 -0.59 -10.90 0.19
C TYR A 194 -1.65 -11.74 -0.50
N LYS A 195 -1.74 -13.01 -0.14
CA LYS A 195 -2.99 -13.77 -0.21
C LYS A 195 -3.80 -13.45 1.04
N ILE A 196 -5.10 -13.28 0.89
CA ILE A 196 -6.02 -13.00 2.01
C ILE A 196 -6.94 -14.20 2.12
N ALA A 197 -6.64 -15.08 3.07
CA ALA A 197 -7.31 -16.38 3.24
C ALA A 197 -8.37 -16.32 4.34
N SER A 198 -9.53 -16.92 4.09
CA SER A 198 -10.57 -17.09 5.11
C SER A 198 -10.17 -18.15 6.14
N GLU A 199 -10.22 -17.82 7.44
CA GLU A 199 -9.96 -18.81 8.53
C GLU A 199 -10.94 -19.98 8.48
N ALA A 200 -12.17 -19.79 7.99
CA ALA A 200 -13.19 -20.83 7.93
C ALA A 200 -13.00 -21.83 6.79
N SER A 201 -12.58 -21.35 5.60
CA SER A 201 -12.56 -22.17 4.38
C SER A 201 -11.16 -22.44 3.84
N GLU A 202 -10.14 -21.74 4.37
CA GLU A 202 -8.74 -21.73 3.85
C GLU A 202 -8.64 -21.27 2.39
N LYS A 203 -9.74 -20.74 1.83
CA LYS A 203 -9.77 -20.20 0.47
C LYS A 203 -9.41 -18.71 0.48
N VAL A 204 -8.87 -18.24 -0.64
CA VAL A 204 -8.36 -16.87 -0.76
C VAL A 204 -9.35 -15.96 -1.48
N LEU A 205 -9.28 -14.65 -1.19
CA LEU A 205 -10.00 -13.65 -1.98
C LEU A 205 -9.52 -13.69 -3.43
N ASP A 206 -10.47 -13.72 -4.34
CA ASP A 206 -10.24 -13.97 -5.77
C ASP A 206 -11.08 -13.03 -6.64
N VAL A 207 -10.45 -12.47 -7.66
CA VAL A 207 -11.15 -11.80 -8.75
C VAL A 207 -11.50 -12.85 -9.81
N PRO A 208 -12.79 -13.19 -10.00
CA PRO A 208 -13.20 -14.24 -10.93
C PRO A 208 -12.62 -14.08 -12.33
N GLY A 209 -11.96 -15.16 -12.81
CA GLY A 209 -11.37 -15.21 -14.15
C GLY A 209 -10.26 -14.17 -14.40
N GLY A 210 -9.73 -13.53 -13.38
CA GLY A 210 -8.72 -12.48 -13.52
C GLY A 210 -9.26 -11.25 -14.27
N SER A 211 -10.57 -10.96 -14.17
CA SER A 211 -11.20 -9.84 -14.87
C SER A 211 -10.58 -8.50 -14.50
N LEU A 212 -10.46 -7.63 -15.50
CA LEU A 212 -9.97 -6.26 -15.33
C LEU A 212 -11.12 -5.23 -15.28
N ASP A 213 -12.38 -5.67 -15.29
CA ASP A 213 -13.53 -4.78 -15.35
C ASP A 213 -13.92 -4.19 -13.97
N ASN A 214 -14.56 -3.03 -13.97
CA ASN A 214 -15.20 -2.48 -12.79
C ASN A 214 -16.47 -3.26 -12.43
N GLY A 215 -16.78 -3.35 -11.12
CA GLY A 215 -18.01 -3.97 -10.66
C GLY A 215 -17.97 -5.49 -10.61
N VAL A 216 -16.81 -6.12 -10.86
CA VAL A 216 -16.66 -7.56 -10.72
C VAL A 216 -16.74 -7.93 -9.25
N GLN A 217 -17.68 -8.81 -8.92
CA GLN A 217 -17.91 -9.29 -7.55
C GLN A 217 -16.78 -10.22 -7.11
N ILE A 218 -16.25 -9.95 -5.92
CA ILE A 218 -15.17 -10.75 -5.33
C ILE A 218 -15.74 -12.05 -4.78
N GLN A 219 -15.00 -13.13 -4.97
CA GLN A 219 -15.33 -14.45 -4.46
C GLN A 219 -14.22 -15.00 -3.58
N GLN A 220 -14.48 -16.07 -2.85
CA GLN A 220 -13.41 -16.95 -2.38
C GLN A 220 -13.18 -18.07 -3.40
N PHE A 221 -11.92 -18.48 -3.55
CA PHE A 221 -11.54 -19.57 -4.43
C PHE A 221 -10.32 -20.32 -3.88
N THR A 222 -10.16 -21.57 -4.28
CA THR A 222 -8.94 -22.35 -3.97
C THR A 222 -7.71 -21.59 -4.49
N ASP A 223 -6.69 -21.48 -3.63
CA ASP A 223 -5.41 -20.85 -4.00
C ASP A 223 -4.79 -21.56 -5.20
N ASN A 224 -4.54 -20.84 -6.27
CA ASN A 224 -3.92 -21.33 -7.49
C ASN A 224 -2.64 -20.55 -7.86
N GLY A 225 -2.21 -19.59 -7.00
CA GLY A 225 -1.04 -18.76 -7.21
C GLY A 225 -1.21 -17.67 -8.27
N GLY A 226 -2.41 -17.43 -8.76
CA GLY A 226 -2.70 -16.41 -9.76
C GLY A 226 -2.64 -14.99 -9.17
N THR A 227 -2.20 -14.01 -9.99
CA THR A 227 -2.14 -12.59 -9.56
C THR A 227 -3.51 -11.99 -9.25
N ASN A 228 -4.60 -12.62 -9.71
CA ASN A 228 -5.97 -12.24 -9.35
C ASN A 228 -6.36 -12.64 -7.92
N GLN A 229 -5.49 -13.35 -7.22
CA GLN A 229 -5.59 -13.73 -5.81
C GLN A 229 -4.57 -13.01 -4.92
N HIS A 230 -3.77 -12.12 -5.50
CA HIS A 230 -2.78 -11.33 -4.79
C HIS A 230 -3.25 -9.89 -4.59
N TRP A 231 -3.05 -9.40 -3.37
CA TRP A 231 -3.56 -8.11 -2.92
C TRP A 231 -2.47 -7.29 -2.24
N GLN A 232 -2.46 -6.00 -2.49
CA GLN A 232 -1.55 -5.05 -1.87
C GLN A 232 -2.30 -4.13 -0.92
N LEU A 233 -1.70 -3.84 0.23
CA LEU A 233 -2.21 -2.86 1.19
C LEU A 233 -1.59 -1.50 0.88
N LEU A 234 -2.42 -0.54 0.49
CA LEU A 234 -2.00 0.84 0.28
C LEU A 234 -2.55 1.72 1.40
N PRO A 235 -1.76 2.64 1.93
CA PRO A 235 -2.19 3.50 3.03
C PRO A 235 -3.37 4.39 2.61
N ALA A 236 -4.44 4.39 3.41
CA ALA A 236 -5.59 5.27 3.23
C ALA A 236 -5.66 6.35 4.32
N GLY A 237 -4.73 6.30 5.29
CA GLY A 237 -4.69 7.18 6.46
C GLY A 237 -5.57 6.71 7.62
N ASN A 238 -5.31 7.27 8.81
CA ASN A 238 -6.05 6.94 10.03
C ASN A 238 -6.13 5.42 10.33
N GLY A 239 -5.05 4.67 10.02
CA GLY A 239 -5.01 3.22 10.19
C GLY A 239 -5.94 2.46 9.25
N ALA A 240 -6.30 3.04 8.12
CA ALA A 240 -7.07 2.38 7.06
C ALA A 240 -6.21 2.12 5.83
N PHE A 241 -6.65 1.15 5.01
CA PHE A 241 -5.97 0.69 3.80
C PHE A 241 -6.94 0.64 2.62
N TYR A 242 -6.41 0.87 1.42
CA TYR A 242 -7.00 0.35 0.19
C TYR A 242 -6.41 -1.03 -0.08
N ILE A 243 -7.25 -2.02 -0.38
CA ILE A 243 -6.82 -3.39 -0.69
C ILE A 243 -6.90 -3.54 -2.20
N MET A 244 -5.73 -3.50 -2.87
CA MET A 244 -5.62 -3.44 -4.34
C MET A 244 -5.21 -4.79 -4.93
N SER A 245 -5.93 -5.23 -5.96
CA SER A 245 -5.58 -6.44 -6.72
C SER A 245 -4.32 -6.24 -7.56
N GLU A 246 -3.39 -7.21 -7.52
CA GLU A 246 -2.19 -7.22 -8.37
C GLU A 246 -2.57 -7.26 -9.87
N ALA A 247 -3.54 -8.07 -10.24
CA ALA A 247 -3.91 -8.27 -11.64
C ALA A 247 -4.61 -7.05 -12.25
N SER A 248 -5.62 -6.50 -11.56
CA SER A 248 -6.49 -5.47 -12.14
C SER A 248 -6.12 -4.04 -11.75
N GLN A 249 -5.26 -3.86 -10.74
CA GLN A 249 -4.94 -2.56 -10.13
C GLN A 249 -6.20 -1.82 -9.62
N LYS A 250 -7.27 -2.56 -9.35
CA LYS A 250 -8.50 -2.07 -8.75
C LYS A 250 -8.54 -2.42 -7.27
N VAL A 251 -9.37 -1.71 -6.52
CA VAL A 251 -9.47 -1.88 -5.06
C VAL A 251 -10.77 -2.55 -4.65
N LEU A 252 -10.78 -3.20 -3.50
CA LEU A 252 -12.01 -3.70 -2.88
C LEU A 252 -12.94 -2.52 -2.59
N ASP A 253 -14.21 -2.68 -2.96
CA ASP A 253 -15.19 -1.59 -2.97
C ASP A 253 -16.55 -2.09 -2.46
N VAL A 254 -17.17 -1.31 -1.57
CA VAL A 254 -18.57 -1.49 -1.19
C VAL A 254 -19.42 -0.70 -2.19
N PRO A 255 -20.21 -1.38 -3.03
CA PRO A 255 -20.97 -0.72 -4.08
C PRO A 255 -21.92 0.36 -3.54
N GLY A 256 -21.87 1.56 -4.16
CA GLY A 256 -22.83 2.62 -3.86
C GLY A 256 -22.88 3.08 -2.41
N PHE A 257 -21.83 2.91 -1.64
CA PHE A 257 -21.78 3.22 -0.20
C PHE A 257 -22.85 2.49 0.62
N ALA A 258 -23.28 1.32 0.16
CA ALA A 258 -24.33 0.57 0.83
C ALA A 258 -23.90 0.16 2.26
N ALA A 259 -24.82 0.33 3.22
CA ALA A 259 -24.55 0.05 4.63
C ALA A 259 -25.26 -1.20 5.17
N GLY A 260 -25.97 -1.93 4.32
CA GLY A 260 -26.73 -3.13 4.69
C GLY A 260 -25.86 -4.38 4.87
N ASP A 261 -26.39 -5.38 5.58
CA ASP A 261 -25.84 -6.73 5.59
C ASP A 261 -26.09 -7.41 4.23
N GLY A 262 -25.19 -8.30 3.82
CA GLY A 262 -25.35 -9.07 2.59
C GLY A 262 -24.97 -8.31 1.32
N VAL A 263 -24.41 -7.11 1.42
CA VAL A 263 -23.92 -6.38 0.25
C VAL A 263 -22.66 -7.05 -0.28
N ILE A 264 -22.71 -7.51 -1.53
CA ILE A 264 -21.58 -8.18 -2.17
C ILE A 264 -20.47 -7.17 -2.48
N ILE A 265 -19.25 -7.51 -2.11
CA ILE A 265 -18.05 -6.70 -2.37
C ILE A 265 -17.62 -6.88 -3.81
N GLN A 266 -17.18 -5.80 -4.43
CA GLN A 266 -16.68 -5.78 -5.80
C GLN A 266 -15.26 -5.23 -5.86
N GLN A 267 -14.60 -5.40 -7.01
CA GLN A 267 -13.47 -4.54 -7.36
C GLN A 267 -13.95 -3.33 -8.14
N PHE A 268 -13.35 -2.18 -7.89
CA PHE A 268 -13.65 -0.95 -8.64
C PHE A 268 -12.39 -0.09 -8.80
N GLN A 269 -12.36 0.75 -9.84
CA GLN A 269 -11.26 1.70 -9.99
C GLN A 269 -11.11 2.56 -8.73
N PHE A 270 -9.88 2.85 -8.36
CA PHE A 270 -9.57 3.71 -7.22
C PHE A 270 -10.19 5.10 -7.40
N ASN A 271 -10.92 5.56 -6.38
CA ASN A 271 -11.52 6.90 -6.34
C ASN A 271 -11.30 7.62 -4.99
N GLY A 272 -10.61 6.97 -4.04
CA GLY A 272 -10.30 7.53 -2.73
C GLY A 272 -11.48 7.58 -1.75
N GLY A 273 -12.65 7.09 -2.12
CA GLY A 273 -13.85 7.11 -1.29
C GLY A 273 -13.75 6.20 -0.06
N PRO A 274 -14.47 6.52 1.05
CA PRO A 274 -14.45 5.70 2.26
C PRO A 274 -15.05 4.30 2.08
N ASN A 275 -15.83 4.07 1.02
CA ASN A 275 -16.34 2.75 0.64
C ASN A 275 -15.28 1.82 0.02
N GLN A 276 -14.08 2.35 -0.23
CA GLN A 276 -12.90 1.60 -0.67
C GLN A 276 -11.86 1.46 0.44
N GLN A 277 -12.12 2.01 1.62
CA GLN A 277 -11.20 2.01 2.75
C GLN A 277 -11.57 0.94 3.77
N TRP A 278 -10.55 0.23 4.25
CA TRP A 278 -10.70 -0.90 5.15
C TRP A 278 -9.75 -0.78 6.33
N ARG A 279 -10.23 -1.08 7.54
CA ARG A 279 -9.38 -1.21 8.74
C ARG A 279 -9.09 -2.67 9.01
N LEU A 280 -7.86 -2.96 9.36
CA LEU A 280 -7.41 -4.28 9.79
C LEU A 280 -7.35 -4.30 11.32
N VAL A 281 -8.20 -5.10 11.95
CA VAL A 281 -8.21 -5.27 13.40
C VAL A 281 -7.68 -6.66 13.72
N PRO A 282 -6.51 -6.77 14.38
CA PRO A 282 -5.93 -8.06 14.73
C PRO A 282 -6.89 -8.90 15.58
N VAL A 283 -6.92 -10.19 15.30
CA VAL A 283 -7.67 -11.17 16.10
C VAL A 283 -6.64 -12.02 16.84
N GLY A 284 -6.55 -11.81 18.16
CA GLY A 284 -5.65 -12.56 19.04
C GLY A 284 -6.17 -13.98 19.33
#